data_b369741fc9a2e310981801349969fe8b
#
_entry.id   b369741fc9a2e310981801349969fe8b
#
_cell.length_a   1.000
_cell.length_b   1.000
_cell.length_c   1.000
_cell.angle_alpha   90.00
_cell.angle_beta   90.00
_cell.angle_gamma   90.00
#
_symmetry.space_group_name_H-M   'P 1'
#
loop_
_entity.id
_entity.type
_entity.pdbx_description
1 polymer ?
#
loop_
_entity_poly.entity_id
_entity_poly.type
_entity_poly.pdbx_seq_one_letter_code
_entity_poly.pdbx_strand_id
1 'polypeptide(L)'
;MTVTLTANYKEVFKQETVDFIEENCIDGEYDLDDALKFIDEHSEEDFVTFYDAYISAGENIGYDVVDAFIEYHGDVSYVEHVEDAYRGVYSSAADFTEEFYNDVYGEVPSFLVVDWEATWQSSLRYDFDFVDGYVFSSSF
;
A
#
# COMPACT_ATOMS: atom_id res chain seq x y z
N MET A 1 -3.04 -23.30 -3.22
CA MET A 1 -3.44 -24.18 -2.11
C MET A 1 -2.53 -24.01 -0.91
N THR A 2 -2.87 -23.04 -0.09
CA THR A 2 -2.04 -22.68 1.07
C THR A 2 -1.88 -23.82 2.07
N VAL A 3 -2.92 -24.62 2.30
CA VAL A 3 -2.88 -25.75 3.25
C VAL A 3 -1.80 -26.76 2.87
N THR A 4 -1.69 -27.07 1.58
CA THR A 4 -0.66 -27.97 1.07
C THR A 4 0.74 -27.39 1.23
N LEU A 5 0.89 -26.07 0.92
CA LEU A 5 2.17 -25.38 1.04
C LEU A 5 2.65 -25.30 2.48
N THR A 6 1.73 -25.10 3.44
CA THR A 6 2.06 -25.05 4.86
C THR A 6 2.81 -26.30 5.32
N ALA A 7 2.43 -27.47 4.82
CA ALA A 7 3.06 -28.73 5.20
C ALA A 7 4.36 -29.01 4.43
N ASN A 8 4.49 -28.47 3.21
CA ASN A 8 5.54 -28.88 2.26
C ASN A 8 6.46 -27.76 1.80
N TYR A 9 6.45 -26.60 2.45
CA TYR A 9 7.20 -25.46 1.95
C TYR A 9 8.69 -25.74 1.76
N LYS A 10 9.29 -26.58 2.60
CA LYS A 10 10.71 -26.95 2.48
C LYS A 10 11.06 -27.71 1.20
N GLU A 11 10.07 -28.41 0.65
CA GLU A 11 10.24 -29.21 -0.56
C GLU A 11 9.89 -28.44 -1.83
N VAL A 12 9.01 -27.43 -1.71
CA VAL A 12 8.45 -26.68 -2.83
C VAL A 12 9.28 -25.45 -3.17
N PHE A 13 9.78 -24.76 -2.14
CA PHE A 13 10.44 -23.46 -2.31
C PHE A 13 11.96 -23.59 -2.43
N LYS A 14 12.57 -22.57 -3.01
CA LYS A 14 14.02 -22.45 -3.09
C LYS A 14 14.60 -22.30 -1.70
N GLN A 15 15.87 -22.68 -1.55
CA GLN A 15 16.54 -22.63 -0.25
C GLN A 15 16.53 -21.22 0.35
N GLU A 16 16.72 -20.19 -0.44
CA GLU A 16 16.68 -18.80 0.01
C GLU A 16 15.33 -18.47 0.67
N THR A 17 14.23 -18.91 0.06
CA THR A 17 12.88 -18.70 0.59
C THR A 17 12.69 -19.49 1.89
N VAL A 18 13.15 -20.74 1.92
CA VAL A 18 13.05 -21.58 3.11
C VAL A 18 13.83 -20.95 4.27
N ASP A 19 15.03 -20.46 4.01
CA ASP A 19 15.86 -19.82 5.04
C ASP A 19 15.15 -18.59 5.62
N PHE A 20 14.55 -17.76 4.76
CA PHE A 20 13.80 -16.59 5.20
C PHE A 20 12.61 -16.98 6.07
N ILE A 21 11.85 -17.99 5.66
CA ILE A 21 10.70 -18.49 6.43
C ILE A 21 11.13 -19.00 7.79
N GLU A 22 12.18 -19.81 7.85
CA GLU A 22 12.65 -20.36 9.11
C GLU A 22 13.14 -19.28 10.05
N GLU A 23 13.86 -18.30 9.55
CA GLU A 23 14.40 -17.21 10.35
C GLU A 23 13.29 -16.25 10.85
N ASN A 24 12.31 -15.95 10.04
CA ASN A 24 11.33 -14.89 10.33
C ASN A 24 9.94 -15.39 10.71
N CYS A 25 9.54 -16.57 10.26
CA CYS A 25 8.20 -17.09 10.48
C CYS A 25 8.15 -18.24 11.48
N ILE A 26 9.24 -18.98 11.63
CA ILE A 26 9.36 -20.07 12.60
C ILE A 26 10.06 -19.58 13.86
N ASP A 27 11.23 -18.99 13.73
CA ASP A 27 12.00 -18.43 14.85
C ASP A 27 11.76 -16.93 15.06
N GLY A 28 10.92 -16.31 14.26
CA GLY A 28 10.60 -14.90 14.29
C GLY A 28 9.14 -14.63 14.58
N GLU A 29 8.72 -13.39 14.34
CA GLU A 29 7.38 -12.89 14.70
C GLU A 29 6.35 -12.98 13.58
N TYR A 30 6.76 -13.31 12.35
CA TYR A 30 5.82 -13.35 11.22
C TYR A 30 4.95 -14.60 11.29
N ASP A 31 3.70 -14.45 10.83
CA ASP A 31 2.77 -15.57 10.73
C ASP A 31 3.09 -16.38 9.48
N LEU A 32 3.24 -17.69 9.64
CA LEU A 32 3.59 -18.57 8.53
C LEU A 32 2.50 -18.61 7.46
N ASP A 33 1.24 -18.67 7.86
CA ASP A 33 0.13 -18.72 6.90
C ASP A 33 0.05 -17.44 6.06
N ASP A 34 0.25 -16.29 6.69
CA ASP A 34 0.27 -15.01 5.99
C ASP A 34 1.45 -14.93 5.01
N ALA A 35 2.61 -15.43 5.42
CA ALA A 35 3.79 -15.47 4.55
C ALA A 35 3.55 -16.34 3.33
N LEU A 36 2.96 -17.52 3.52
CA LEU A 36 2.66 -18.43 2.41
C LEU A 36 1.63 -17.85 1.46
N LYS A 37 0.64 -17.13 2.00
CA LYS A 37 -0.34 -16.43 1.18
C LYS A 37 0.31 -15.35 0.32
N PHE A 38 1.24 -14.59 0.89
CA PHE A 38 1.96 -13.56 0.14
C PHE A 38 2.75 -14.17 -1.01
N ILE A 39 3.43 -15.30 -0.78
CA ILE A 39 4.18 -16.01 -1.82
C ILE A 39 3.24 -16.46 -2.94
N ASP A 40 2.07 -17.00 -2.57
CA ASP A 40 1.08 -17.46 -3.53
C ASP A 40 0.53 -16.32 -4.39
N GLU A 41 0.31 -15.15 -3.79
CA GLU A 41 -0.21 -13.97 -4.49
C GLU A 41 0.83 -13.25 -5.35
N HIS A 42 2.10 -13.33 -4.98
CA HIS A 42 3.17 -12.61 -5.67
C HIS A 42 4.21 -13.57 -6.25
N SER A 43 5.27 -13.89 -5.49
CA SER A 43 6.29 -14.86 -5.88
C SER A 43 7.23 -15.08 -4.72
N GLU A 44 8.09 -16.11 -4.82
CA GLU A 44 9.14 -16.34 -3.81
C GLU A 44 10.15 -15.19 -3.82
N GLU A 45 10.54 -14.71 -4.98
CA GLU A 45 11.51 -13.61 -5.13
C GLU A 45 10.97 -12.33 -4.48
N ASP A 46 9.72 -11.98 -4.76
CA ASP A 46 9.09 -10.80 -4.17
C ASP A 46 8.93 -10.94 -2.66
N PHE A 47 8.63 -12.13 -2.20
CA PHE A 47 8.53 -12.40 -0.77
C PHE A 47 9.84 -12.12 -0.05
N VAL A 48 10.93 -12.70 -0.53
CA VAL A 48 12.25 -12.52 0.11
C VAL A 48 12.70 -11.06 0.07
N THR A 49 12.40 -10.37 -1.03
CA THR A 49 12.84 -8.98 -1.23
C THR A 49 11.98 -7.96 -0.49
N PHE A 50 10.65 -8.14 -0.50
CA PHE A 50 9.72 -7.08 -0.10
C PHE A 50 8.85 -7.38 1.11
N TYR A 51 8.86 -8.60 1.64
CA TYR A 51 7.93 -8.94 2.71
C TYR A 51 8.13 -8.11 3.98
N ASP A 52 9.38 -7.84 4.36
CA ASP A 52 9.67 -6.99 5.52
C ASP A 52 9.09 -5.58 5.35
N ALA A 53 9.24 -5.01 4.16
CA ALA A 53 8.69 -3.68 3.85
C ALA A 53 7.17 -3.72 3.86
N TYR A 54 6.57 -4.78 3.33
CA TYR A 54 5.13 -4.96 3.32
C TYR A 54 4.55 -5.01 4.74
N ILE A 55 5.15 -5.81 5.61
CA ILE A 55 4.70 -5.93 7.00
C ILE A 55 4.87 -4.59 7.74
N SER A 56 6.01 -3.95 7.58
CA SER A 56 6.30 -2.67 8.23
C SER A 56 5.29 -1.60 7.82
N ALA A 57 5.05 -1.46 6.52
CA ALA A 57 4.07 -0.49 6.02
C ALA A 57 2.66 -0.83 6.50
N GLY A 58 2.28 -2.10 6.44
CA GLY A 58 0.95 -2.55 6.88
C GLY A 58 0.68 -2.26 8.35
N GLU A 59 1.67 -2.42 9.19
CA GLU A 59 1.54 -2.13 10.62
C GLU A 59 1.46 -0.62 10.89
N ASN A 60 2.12 0.19 10.06
CA ASN A 60 2.15 1.64 10.25
C ASN A 60 0.93 2.36 9.66
N ILE A 61 0.46 1.97 8.49
CA ILE A 61 -0.62 2.69 7.80
C ILE A 61 -1.82 1.82 7.44
N GLY A 62 -1.75 0.53 7.67
CA GLY A 62 -2.82 -0.42 7.39
C GLY A 62 -2.57 -1.23 6.13
N TYR A 63 -2.87 -2.53 6.21
CA TYR A 63 -2.66 -3.45 5.09
C TYR A 63 -3.56 -3.14 3.90
N ASP A 64 -4.79 -2.67 4.15
CA ASP A 64 -5.71 -2.30 3.07
C ASP A 64 -5.14 -1.16 2.21
N VAL A 65 -4.49 -0.19 2.84
CA VAL A 65 -3.85 0.93 2.15
C VAL A 65 -2.68 0.43 1.30
N VAL A 66 -1.83 -0.41 1.88
CA VAL A 66 -0.67 -0.97 1.20
C VAL A 66 -1.10 -1.81 0.00
N ASP A 67 -2.08 -2.67 0.19
CA ASP A 67 -2.60 -3.53 -0.88
C ASP A 67 -3.19 -2.72 -2.03
N ALA A 68 -3.94 -1.66 -1.71
CA ALA A 68 -4.51 -0.78 -2.73
C ALA A 68 -3.42 -0.10 -3.56
N PHE A 69 -2.36 0.36 -2.91
CA PHE A 69 -1.24 1.02 -3.57
C PHE A 69 -0.48 0.06 -4.51
N ILE A 70 -0.19 -1.15 -4.02
CA ILE A 70 0.48 -2.18 -4.82
C ILE A 70 -0.38 -2.56 -6.02
N GLU A 71 -1.66 -2.79 -5.81
CA GLU A 71 -2.59 -3.16 -6.88
C GLU A 71 -2.71 -2.07 -7.94
N TYR A 72 -2.80 -0.81 -7.50
CA TYR A 72 -2.91 0.33 -8.40
C TYR A 72 -1.68 0.44 -9.32
N HIS A 73 -0.48 0.25 -8.79
CA HIS A 73 0.74 0.32 -9.58
C HIS A 73 1.09 -0.99 -10.29
N GLY A 74 0.48 -2.09 -9.86
CA GLY A 74 0.66 -3.38 -10.51
C GLY A 74 2.00 -4.07 -10.23
N ASP A 75 2.74 -3.65 -9.20
CA ASP A 75 4.03 -4.21 -8.85
C ASP A 75 4.27 -4.09 -7.35
N VAL A 76 4.59 -5.21 -6.70
CA VAL A 76 4.81 -5.24 -5.26
C VAL A 76 6.01 -4.39 -4.81
N SER A 77 6.96 -4.13 -5.70
CA SER A 77 8.13 -3.29 -5.38
C SER A 77 7.74 -1.87 -4.95
N TYR A 78 6.57 -1.40 -5.36
CA TYR A 78 6.07 -0.08 -4.94
C TYR A 78 5.83 0.01 -3.43
N VAL A 79 5.77 -1.11 -2.72
CA VAL A 79 5.59 -1.11 -1.27
C VAL A 79 6.65 -0.28 -0.54
N GLU A 80 7.83 -0.15 -1.11
CA GLU A 80 8.90 0.65 -0.52
C GLU A 80 8.61 2.15 -0.51
N HIS A 81 7.61 2.58 -1.28
CA HIS A 81 7.26 3.99 -1.44
C HIS A 81 5.91 4.37 -0.82
N VAL A 82 5.14 3.37 -0.36
CA VAL A 82 3.74 3.61 0.05
C VAL A 82 3.62 4.58 1.21
N GLU A 83 4.50 4.49 2.20
CA GLU A 83 4.43 5.40 3.36
C GLU A 83 4.75 6.84 2.97
N ASP A 84 5.70 7.03 2.05
CA ASP A 84 6.03 8.36 1.55
C ASP A 84 4.92 8.94 0.67
N ALA A 85 4.21 8.08 -0.05
CA ALA A 85 3.15 8.50 -0.96
C ALA A 85 1.82 8.77 -0.26
N TYR A 86 1.52 8.06 0.81
CA TYR A 86 0.19 8.05 1.44
C TYR A 86 -0.15 9.41 2.06
N ARG A 87 -1.35 9.91 1.75
CA ARG A 87 -1.85 11.22 2.22
C ARG A 87 -3.10 11.13 3.07
N GLY A 88 -3.69 9.96 3.21
CA GLY A 88 -4.85 9.76 4.05
C GLY A 88 -6.05 9.18 3.31
N VAL A 89 -7.13 9.02 4.05
CA VAL A 89 -8.39 8.47 3.56
C VAL A 89 -9.41 9.58 3.46
N TYR A 90 -10.17 9.60 2.35
CA TYR A 90 -11.18 10.64 2.10
C TYR A 90 -12.40 10.00 1.45
N SER A 91 -13.57 10.60 1.67
CA SER A 91 -14.80 10.11 1.07
C SER A 91 -14.88 10.39 -0.42
N SER A 92 -14.14 11.41 -0.90
CA SER A 92 -14.07 11.75 -2.33
C SER A 92 -12.80 12.54 -2.62
N ALA A 93 -12.44 12.59 -3.91
CA ALA A 93 -11.34 13.44 -4.35
C ALA A 93 -11.64 14.92 -4.11
N ALA A 94 -12.92 15.30 -4.19
CA ALA A 94 -13.36 16.68 -3.88
C ALA A 94 -13.07 17.03 -2.42
N ASP A 95 -13.33 16.12 -1.49
CA ASP A 95 -13.06 16.34 -0.07
C ASP A 95 -11.57 16.49 0.20
N PHE A 96 -10.75 15.69 -0.43
CA PHE A 96 -9.30 15.83 -0.34
C PHE A 96 -8.87 17.21 -0.87
N THR A 97 -9.41 17.62 -2.00
CA THR A 97 -9.04 18.90 -2.64
C THR A 97 -9.37 20.07 -1.75
N GLU A 98 -10.54 20.05 -1.11
CA GLU A 98 -10.95 21.11 -0.18
C GLU A 98 -10.01 21.20 1.02
N GLU A 99 -9.71 20.07 1.63
CA GLU A 99 -8.78 20.01 2.77
C GLU A 99 -7.39 20.47 2.36
N PHE A 100 -6.90 20.01 1.21
CA PHE A 100 -5.60 20.42 0.68
C PHE A 100 -5.53 21.94 0.50
N TYR A 101 -6.56 22.52 -0.10
CA TYR A 101 -6.61 23.98 -0.29
C TYR A 101 -6.56 24.71 1.04
N ASN A 102 -7.39 24.29 2.01
CA ASN A 102 -7.45 24.93 3.31
C ASN A 102 -6.13 24.86 4.07
N ASP A 103 -5.42 23.75 3.95
CA ASP A 103 -4.13 23.56 4.61
C ASP A 103 -3.03 24.45 4.00
N VAL A 104 -3.08 24.65 2.70
CA VAL A 104 -2.03 25.41 1.98
C VAL A 104 -2.32 26.88 1.93
N TYR A 105 -3.58 27.27 1.69
CA TYR A 105 -3.97 28.66 1.41
C TYR A 105 -4.90 29.28 2.46
N GLY A 106 -5.42 28.51 3.40
CA GLY A 106 -6.42 28.93 4.36
C GLY A 106 -7.84 28.79 3.82
N GLU A 107 -8.82 29.17 4.64
CA GLU A 107 -10.22 29.00 4.29
C GLU A 107 -10.64 29.88 3.10
N VAL A 108 -11.51 29.31 2.26
CA VAL A 108 -12.15 30.03 1.18
C VAL A 108 -13.09 31.09 1.77
N PRO A 109 -13.09 32.32 1.26
CA PRO A 109 -14.06 33.33 1.70
C PRO A 109 -15.50 32.81 1.59
N SER A 110 -16.33 33.11 2.58
CA SER A 110 -17.67 32.53 2.71
C SER A 110 -18.61 32.85 1.55
N PHE A 111 -18.33 33.93 0.82
CA PHE A 111 -19.14 34.33 -0.34
C PHE A 111 -18.76 33.60 -1.63
N LEU A 112 -17.68 32.82 -1.64
CA LEU A 112 -17.27 32.07 -2.83
C LEU A 112 -17.80 30.65 -2.76
N VAL A 113 -18.24 30.14 -3.89
CA VAL A 113 -18.60 28.73 -4.06
C VAL A 113 -17.55 28.10 -4.95
N VAL A 114 -16.93 27.04 -4.46
CA VAL A 114 -15.85 26.32 -5.19
C VAL A 114 -16.35 24.95 -5.61
N ASP A 115 -16.15 24.62 -6.88
CA ASP A 115 -16.37 23.28 -7.38
C ASP A 115 -15.09 22.47 -7.14
N TRP A 116 -15.03 21.77 -6.01
CA TRP A 116 -13.84 21.01 -5.60
C TRP A 116 -13.56 19.83 -6.54
N GLU A 117 -14.59 19.21 -7.09
CA GLU A 117 -14.41 18.14 -8.06
C GLU A 117 -13.76 18.66 -9.35
N ALA A 118 -14.23 19.79 -9.86
CA ALA A 118 -13.61 20.42 -11.03
C ALA A 118 -12.17 20.84 -10.76
N THR A 119 -11.88 21.31 -9.55
CA THR A 119 -10.54 21.69 -9.14
C THR A 119 -9.61 20.48 -9.11
N TRP A 120 -10.09 19.37 -8.58
CA TRP A 120 -9.34 18.10 -8.62
C TRP A 120 -9.02 17.71 -10.07
N GLN A 121 -10.04 17.71 -10.94
CA GLN A 121 -9.89 17.29 -12.34
C GLN A 121 -8.94 18.20 -13.13
N SER A 122 -8.90 19.48 -12.81
CA SER A 122 -8.05 20.42 -13.55
C SER A 122 -6.63 20.53 -13.02
N SER A 123 -6.40 20.15 -11.76
CA SER A 123 -5.10 20.42 -11.12
C SER A 123 -4.56 19.24 -10.32
N LEU A 124 -5.21 18.85 -9.23
CA LEU A 124 -4.62 17.95 -8.26
C LEU A 124 -4.46 16.53 -8.76
N ARG A 125 -5.30 16.07 -9.68
CA ARG A 125 -5.19 14.70 -10.21
C ARG A 125 -3.87 14.41 -10.92
N TYR A 126 -3.12 15.43 -11.27
CA TYR A 126 -1.81 15.27 -11.90
C TYR A 126 -0.70 15.03 -10.88
N ASP A 127 -0.95 15.39 -9.63
CA ASP A 127 0.03 15.25 -8.54
C ASP A 127 -0.34 14.18 -7.52
N PHE A 128 -1.60 13.71 -7.54
CA PHE A 128 -2.13 12.73 -6.59
C PHE A 128 -2.99 11.69 -7.29
N ASP A 129 -3.05 10.50 -6.70
CA ASP A 129 -3.93 9.42 -7.14
C ASP A 129 -4.99 9.17 -6.06
N PHE A 130 -6.24 9.00 -6.48
CA PHE A 130 -7.33 8.66 -5.58
C PHE A 130 -7.74 7.21 -5.86
N VAL A 131 -7.46 6.31 -4.90
CA VAL A 131 -7.63 4.87 -5.07
C VAL A 131 -8.41 4.31 -3.89
N ASP A 132 -9.63 3.84 -4.12
CA ASP A 132 -10.48 3.22 -3.09
C ASP A 132 -10.65 4.06 -1.82
N GLY A 133 -10.69 5.38 -1.96
CA GLY A 133 -10.80 6.29 -0.84
C GLY A 133 -9.45 6.73 -0.27
N TYR A 134 -8.36 6.15 -0.72
CA TYR A 134 -7.01 6.52 -0.29
C TYR A 134 -6.39 7.49 -1.28
N VAL A 135 -5.69 8.49 -0.75
CA VAL A 135 -4.96 9.45 -1.58
C VAL A 135 -3.47 9.20 -1.45
N PHE A 136 -2.81 9.12 -2.59
CA PHE A 136 -1.36 8.94 -2.67
C PHE A 136 -0.74 10.04 -3.53
N SER A 137 0.44 10.51 -3.14
CA SER A 137 1.22 11.39 -4.02
C SER A 137 1.69 10.60 -5.24
N SER A 138 1.65 11.22 -6.41
CA SER A 138 2.20 10.62 -7.64
C SER A 138 3.73 10.77 -7.71
N SER A 139 4.29 11.60 -6.83
CA SER A 139 5.74 11.83 -6.71
C SER A 139 6.24 11.26 -5.40
N PHE A 140 7.07 10.24 -5.47
CA PHE A 140 7.62 9.59 -4.30
C PHE A 140 8.98 8.96 -4.57
#